data_2cda7867fcce4f7b6a636e8c85700380
#
_entry.id   2cda7867fcce4f7b6a636e8c85700380
#
_cell.length_a   1.000
_cell.length_b   1.000
_cell.length_c   1.000
_cell.angle_alpha   90.00
_cell.angle_beta   90.00
_cell.angle_gamma   90.00
#
_symmetry.space_group_name_H-M   'P 1'
#
loop_
_entity.id
_entity.type
_entity.pdbx_description
1 polymer ?
#
loop_
_entity_poly.entity_id
_entity_poly.type
_entity_poly.pdbx_seq_one_letter_code
_entity_poly.pdbx_strand_id
1 'polypeptide(L)'
;EGFRYYEIPQEYKDAGGCFPEIVQVYLWCECKEYGVDYYTVVALIERESGYHWDKLGDNGNSKGYMQIYERWHTERMEAGGVTDLFNPYQNIRVGLNCLREIQDKYLASSGENCVLMVYNMGESTAKKLWAKDIYSSAYSREVITRAQELRQELTQE
;
A
#
# COMPACT_ATOMS: atom_id res chain seq x y z
N GLU A 1 15.29 -7.57 -13.18
CA GLU A 1 16.03 -6.38 -13.60
C GLU A 1 15.83 -5.31 -12.55
N GLY A 2 16.93 -4.75 -12.02
CA GLY A 2 16.86 -3.75 -10.96
C GLY A 2 16.28 -2.43 -11.45
N PHE A 3 15.54 -1.76 -10.59
CA PHE A 3 15.03 -0.42 -10.82
C PHE A 3 16.19 0.56 -11.08
N ARG A 4 16.08 1.33 -12.14
CA ARG A 4 17.10 2.32 -12.53
C ARG A 4 16.70 3.70 -12.05
N TYR A 5 17.32 4.18 -10.97
CA TYR A 5 17.02 5.44 -10.29
C TYR A 5 17.31 6.73 -11.09
N TYR A 6 17.94 6.64 -12.25
CA TYR A 6 18.38 7.82 -13.00
C TYR A 6 17.37 8.31 -14.05
N GLU A 7 16.28 7.57 -14.25
CA GLU A 7 15.22 8.01 -15.17
C GLU A 7 13.91 8.17 -14.42
N ILE A 8 13.59 9.42 -14.07
CA ILE A 8 12.29 9.72 -13.49
C ILE A 8 11.25 9.70 -14.60
N PRO A 9 10.18 8.88 -14.50
CA PRO A 9 9.12 8.88 -15.51
C PRO A 9 8.49 10.26 -15.68
N GLN A 10 8.19 10.67 -16.92
CA GLN A 10 7.59 11.98 -17.18
C GLN A 10 6.23 12.16 -16.50
N GLU A 11 5.48 11.09 -16.35
CA GLU A 11 4.15 11.10 -15.75
C GLU A 11 4.20 11.07 -14.21
N TYR A 12 5.38 10.86 -13.64
CA TYR A 12 5.52 10.85 -12.19
C TYR A 12 5.14 12.21 -11.59
N LYS A 13 4.40 12.15 -10.50
CA LYS A 13 4.01 13.33 -9.72
C LYS A 13 4.47 13.17 -8.27
N ASP A 14 5.24 14.14 -7.80
CA ASP A 14 5.71 14.16 -6.41
C ASP A 14 4.55 14.46 -5.45
N ALA A 15 4.32 13.58 -4.50
CA ALA A 15 3.31 13.77 -3.46
C ALA A 15 3.76 14.75 -2.36
N GLY A 16 5.04 15.15 -2.36
CA GLY A 16 5.59 16.11 -1.40
C GLY A 16 5.75 15.56 0.01
N GLY A 17 5.87 16.47 0.98
CA GLY A 17 5.95 16.14 2.38
C GLY A 17 7.28 15.50 2.79
N CYS A 18 7.24 14.69 3.84
CA CYS A 18 8.41 13.97 4.35
C CYS A 18 8.63 12.59 3.70
N PHE A 19 7.86 12.25 2.68
CA PHE A 19 8.04 11.02 1.91
C PHE A 19 9.13 11.24 0.87
N PRO A 20 10.31 10.59 0.98
CA PRO A 20 11.43 10.86 0.10
C PRO A 20 11.09 10.63 -1.38
N GLU A 21 11.46 11.57 -2.23
CA GLU A 21 11.19 11.51 -3.68
C GLU A 21 11.70 10.22 -4.31
N ILE A 22 12.90 9.77 -3.95
CA ILE A 22 13.48 8.53 -4.48
C ILE A 22 12.61 7.31 -4.18
N VAL A 23 11.99 7.27 -3.01
CA VAL A 23 11.07 6.19 -2.62
C VAL A 23 9.76 6.32 -3.38
N GLN A 24 9.26 7.53 -3.55
CA GLN A 24 8.04 7.78 -4.33
C GLN A 24 8.20 7.36 -5.79
N VAL A 25 9.33 7.66 -6.42
CA VAL A 25 9.62 7.24 -7.80
C VAL A 25 9.66 5.71 -7.91
N TYR A 26 10.32 5.06 -6.96
CA TYR A 26 10.31 3.59 -6.87
C TYR A 26 8.87 3.06 -6.76
N LEU A 27 8.08 3.62 -5.85
CA LEU A 27 6.69 3.25 -5.65
C LEU A 27 5.86 3.44 -6.92
N TRP A 28 6.04 4.56 -7.62
CA TRP A 28 5.36 4.83 -8.89
C TRP A 28 5.60 3.71 -9.91
N CYS A 29 6.87 3.34 -10.10
CA CYS A 29 7.24 2.28 -11.04
C CYS A 29 6.70 0.92 -10.63
N GLU A 30 6.82 0.57 -9.34
CA GLU A 30 6.31 -0.70 -8.81
C GLU A 30 4.78 -0.78 -8.88
N CYS A 31 4.08 0.31 -8.63
CA CYS A 31 2.62 0.35 -8.79
C CYS A 31 2.18 0.04 -10.21
N LYS A 32 2.92 0.54 -11.22
CA LYS A 32 2.65 0.20 -12.62
C LYS A 32 2.89 -1.30 -12.89
N GLU A 33 3.99 -1.85 -12.40
CA GLU A 33 4.31 -3.27 -12.56
C GLU A 33 3.26 -4.18 -11.90
N TYR A 34 2.83 -3.84 -10.69
CA TYR A 34 1.80 -4.61 -9.97
C TYR A 34 0.37 -4.32 -10.44
N GLY A 35 0.15 -3.26 -11.22
CA GLY A 35 -1.20 -2.85 -11.63
C GLY A 35 -2.04 -2.34 -10.46
N VAL A 36 -1.43 -1.60 -9.54
CA VAL A 36 -2.07 -1.01 -8.36
C VAL A 36 -2.04 0.51 -8.48
N ASP A 37 -3.08 1.19 -8.03
CA ASP A 37 -3.16 2.64 -8.11
C ASP A 37 -2.16 3.33 -7.18
N TYR A 38 -1.28 4.14 -7.75
CA TYR A 38 -0.24 4.88 -7.01
C TYR A 38 -0.81 5.77 -5.91
N TYR A 39 -1.86 6.55 -6.21
CA TYR A 39 -2.43 7.49 -5.24
C TYR A 39 -3.05 6.77 -4.04
N THR A 40 -3.70 5.65 -4.29
CA THR A 40 -4.22 4.79 -3.22
C THR A 40 -3.09 4.28 -2.33
N VAL A 41 -1.98 3.85 -2.91
CA VAL A 41 -0.85 3.32 -2.12
C VAL A 41 -0.15 4.44 -1.34
N VAL A 42 0.03 5.63 -1.92
CA VAL A 42 0.58 6.80 -1.19
C VAL A 42 -0.31 7.13 0.01
N ALA A 43 -1.62 7.20 -0.19
CA ALA A 43 -2.58 7.45 0.89
C ALA A 43 -2.55 6.36 1.97
N LEU A 44 -2.42 5.11 1.56
CA LEU A 44 -2.28 3.97 2.47
C LEU A 44 -1.00 4.08 3.30
N ILE A 45 0.12 4.38 2.71
CA ILE A 45 1.40 4.57 3.41
C ILE A 45 1.31 5.74 4.40
N GLU A 46 0.68 6.85 4.01
CA GLU A 46 0.43 7.97 4.92
C GLU A 46 -0.39 7.53 6.13
N ARG A 47 -1.47 6.78 5.91
CA ARG A 47 -2.35 6.28 6.96
C ARG A 47 -1.66 5.25 7.86
N GLU A 48 -0.90 4.32 7.28
CA GLU A 48 -0.24 3.23 8.01
C GLU A 48 0.96 3.72 8.84
N SER A 49 1.82 4.55 8.27
CA SER A 49 3.11 4.90 8.87
C SER A 49 3.39 6.40 9.01
N GLY A 50 2.55 7.26 8.43
CA GLY A 50 2.86 8.69 8.35
C GLY A 50 4.16 8.97 7.61
N TYR A 51 4.54 8.11 6.65
CA TYR A 51 5.80 8.15 5.91
C TYR A 51 7.04 7.88 6.76
N HIS A 52 6.90 7.17 7.88
CA HIS A 52 8.02 6.74 8.72
C HIS A 52 8.43 5.30 8.35
N TRP A 53 9.61 5.17 7.73
CA TRP A 53 10.12 3.87 7.28
C TRP A 53 10.39 2.89 8.42
N ASP A 54 10.66 3.41 9.62
CA ASP A 54 11.02 2.64 10.82
C ASP A 54 9.84 2.45 11.79
N LYS A 55 8.63 2.75 11.36
CA LYS A 55 7.47 2.60 12.24
C LYS A 55 7.25 1.15 12.66
N LEU A 56 7.07 0.98 13.97
CA LEU A 56 6.60 -0.25 14.61
C LEU A 56 5.18 -0.05 15.11
N GLY A 57 4.24 -0.85 14.59
CA GLY A 57 2.85 -0.90 15.03
C GLY A 57 2.49 -2.28 15.59
N ASP A 58 1.25 -2.43 16.05
CA ASP A 58 0.71 -3.70 16.55
C ASP A 58 1.64 -4.40 17.55
N ASN A 59 2.08 -3.66 18.58
CA ASN A 59 3.03 -4.16 19.60
C ASN A 59 4.36 -4.68 19.02
N GLY A 60 4.84 -4.03 17.94
CA GLY A 60 6.09 -4.40 17.28
C GLY A 60 5.96 -5.46 16.19
N ASN A 61 4.75 -5.90 15.88
CA ASN A 61 4.50 -6.93 14.86
C ASN A 61 4.34 -6.38 13.44
N SER A 62 3.92 -5.12 13.30
CA SER A 62 3.79 -4.45 12.00
C SER A 62 4.94 -3.49 11.77
N LYS A 63 5.57 -3.56 10.59
CA LYS A 63 6.83 -2.87 10.30
C LYS A 63 6.78 -2.02 9.05
N GLY A 64 7.36 -0.83 9.13
CA GLY A 64 7.72 0.01 8.01
C GLY A 64 6.56 0.76 7.35
N TYR A 65 6.80 1.24 6.15
CA TYR A 65 5.88 2.11 5.41
C TYR A 65 4.47 1.55 5.27
N MET A 66 4.34 0.30 4.91
CA MET A 66 3.05 -0.34 4.65
C MET A 66 2.55 -1.18 5.84
N GLN A 67 3.25 -1.12 6.99
CA GLN A 67 2.89 -1.82 8.23
C GLN A 67 2.65 -3.32 8.00
N ILE A 68 3.66 -3.97 7.45
CA ILE A 68 3.63 -5.39 7.14
C ILE A 68 3.72 -6.21 8.44
N TYR A 69 2.71 -7.03 8.68
CA TYR A 69 2.71 -7.98 9.79
C TYR A 69 3.49 -9.24 9.38
N GLU A 70 4.78 -9.28 9.73
CA GLU A 70 5.74 -10.26 9.22
C GLU A 70 5.25 -11.69 9.28
N ARG A 71 4.65 -12.08 10.40
CA ARG A 71 4.15 -13.43 10.65
C ARG A 71 3.17 -13.93 9.57
N TRP A 72 2.39 -13.03 8.98
CA TRP A 72 1.39 -13.38 7.97
C TRP A 72 1.93 -13.35 6.54
N HIS A 73 3.20 -12.94 6.36
CA HIS A 73 3.80 -12.72 5.05
C HIS A 73 5.11 -13.48 4.83
N THR A 74 5.40 -14.50 5.64
CA THR A 74 6.65 -15.25 5.57
C THR A 74 6.87 -15.90 4.20
N GLU A 75 5.87 -16.56 3.65
CA GLU A 75 5.97 -17.18 2.32
C GLU A 75 6.17 -16.13 1.22
N ARG A 76 5.46 -15.01 1.30
CA ARG A 76 5.58 -13.89 0.37
C ARG A 76 6.97 -13.27 0.43
N MET A 77 7.53 -13.14 1.63
CA MET A 77 8.87 -12.62 1.84
C MET A 77 9.94 -13.56 1.27
N GLU A 78 9.82 -14.85 1.53
CA GLU A 78 10.74 -15.86 0.97
C GLU A 78 10.70 -15.87 -0.55
N ALA A 79 9.52 -15.90 -1.16
CA ALA A 79 9.36 -15.87 -2.60
C ALA A 79 9.95 -14.61 -3.25
N GLY A 80 9.88 -13.47 -2.58
CA GLY A 80 10.41 -12.19 -3.04
C GLY A 80 11.85 -11.89 -2.64
N GLY A 81 12.52 -12.77 -1.91
CA GLY A 81 13.86 -12.53 -1.39
C GLY A 81 13.93 -11.38 -0.38
N VAL A 82 12.84 -11.15 0.35
CA VAL A 82 12.75 -10.08 1.35
C VAL A 82 13.30 -10.56 2.68
N THR A 83 14.26 -9.81 3.23
CA THR A 83 14.94 -10.13 4.47
C THR A 83 14.80 -9.06 5.55
N ASP A 84 14.44 -7.84 5.17
CA ASP A 84 14.35 -6.68 6.06
C ASP A 84 13.14 -5.80 5.71
N LEU A 85 12.11 -5.84 6.55
CA LEU A 85 10.90 -5.04 6.37
C LEU A 85 11.08 -3.55 6.73
N PHE A 86 12.19 -3.15 7.32
CA PHE A 86 12.55 -1.75 7.46
C PHE A 86 13.30 -1.19 6.24
N ASN A 87 13.73 -2.06 5.32
CA ASN A 87 14.17 -1.60 4.01
C ASN A 87 12.96 -1.08 3.23
N PRO A 88 12.93 0.21 2.84
CA PRO A 88 11.76 0.81 2.20
C PRO A 88 11.30 0.08 0.95
N TYR A 89 12.24 -0.32 0.13
CA TYR A 89 11.97 -0.98 -1.15
C TYR A 89 11.44 -2.39 -0.97
N GLN A 90 12.01 -3.14 -0.03
CA GLN A 90 11.54 -4.48 0.32
C GLN A 90 10.15 -4.44 0.94
N ASN A 91 9.90 -3.48 1.83
CA ASN A 91 8.59 -3.28 2.46
C ASN A 91 7.51 -3.02 1.40
N ILE A 92 7.77 -2.09 0.49
CA ILE A 92 6.85 -1.72 -0.60
C ILE A 92 6.56 -2.93 -1.50
N ARG A 93 7.56 -3.73 -1.87
CA ARG A 93 7.33 -4.92 -2.70
C ARG A 93 6.40 -5.92 -2.04
N VAL A 94 6.61 -6.20 -0.76
CA VAL A 94 5.72 -7.11 -0.01
C VAL A 94 4.31 -6.54 0.07
N GLY A 95 4.18 -5.28 0.42
CA GLY A 95 2.88 -4.61 0.52
C GLY A 95 2.12 -4.59 -0.80
N LEU A 96 2.76 -4.27 -1.91
CA LEU A 96 2.14 -4.25 -3.23
C LEU A 96 1.76 -5.65 -3.70
N ASN A 97 2.60 -6.64 -3.46
CA ASN A 97 2.28 -8.04 -3.78
C ASN A 97 1.03 -8.50 -3.01
N CYS A 98 0.96 -8.19 -1.73
CA CYS A 98 -0.21 -8.47 -0.90
C CYS A 98 -1.46 -7.75 -1.42
N LEU A 99 -1.36 -6.46 -1.68
CA LEU A 99 -2.47 -5.64 -2.15
C LEU A 99 -2.98 -6.11 -3.53
N ARG A 100 -2.08 -6.49 -4.43
CA ARG A 100 -2.45 -7.04 -5.73
C ARG A 100 -3.23 -8.35 -5.57
N GLU A 101 -2.80 -9.25 -4.70
CA GLU A 101 -3.51 -10.50 -4.44
C GLU A 101 -4.93 -10.24 -3.94
N ILE A 102 -5.08 -9.31 -3.00
CA ILE A 102 -6.40 -8.92 -2.47
C ILE A 102 -7.26 -8.29 -3.57
N GLN A 103 -6.67 -7.41 -4.37
CA GLN A 103 -7.34 -6.75 -5.49
C GLN A 103 -7.86 -7.77 -6.51
N ASP A 104 -7.06 -8.76 -6.85
CA ASP A 104 -7.46 -9.83 -7.77
C ASP A 104 -8.66 -10.64 -7.26
N LYS A 105 -8.76 -10.81 -5.94
CA LYS A 105 -9.88 -11.54 -5.32
C LYS A 105 -11.16 -10.71 -5.21
N TYR A 106 -11.06 -9.42 -4.89
CA TYR A 106 -12.20 -8.66 -4.38
C TYR A 106 -12.54 -7.38 -5.13
N LEU A 107 -11.63 -6.79 -5.91
CA LEU A 107 -11.89 -5.48 -6.50
C LEU A 107 -13.10 -5.48 -7.45
N ALA A 108 -13.14 -6.42 -8.37
CA ALA A 108 -14.21 -6.50 -9.37
C ALA A 108 -15.57 -6.84 -8.77
N SER A 109 -15.60 -7.71 -7.75
CA SER A 109 -16.85 -8.17 -7.14
C SER A 109 -17.35 -7.32 -5.99
N SER A 110 -16.45 -6.70 -5.24
CA SER A 110 -16.78 -6.09 -3.94
C SER A 110 -16.30 -4.65 -3.78
N GLY A 111 -15.42 -4.17 -4.67
CA GLY A 111 -14.97 -2.78 -4.70
C GLY A 111 -13.79 -2.47 -3.81
N GLU A 112 -13.31 -1.24 -3.93
CA GLU A 112 -12.07 -0.74 -3.30
C GLU A 112 -12.15 -0.71 -1.77
N ASN A 113 -13.29 -0.32 -1.20
CA ASN A 113 -13.47 -0.36 0.26
C ASN A 113 -13.20 -1.76 0.82
N CYS A 114 -13.74 -2.78 0.18
CA CYS A 114 -13.55 -4.18 0.63
C CYS A 114 -12.10 -4.62 0.49
N VAL A 115 -11.41 -4.25 -0.58
CA VAL A 115 -9.97 -4.49 -0.76
C VAL A 115 -9.17 -3.90 0.41
N LEU A 116 -9.42 -2.65 0.74
CA LEU A 116 -8.73 -1.96 1.83
C LEU A 116 -9.09 -2.50 3.22
N MET A 117 -10.33 -2.94 3.42
CA MET A 117 -10.72 -3.65 4.64
C MET A 117 -9.91 -4.93 4.83
N VAL A 118 -9.77 -5.74 3.79
CA VAL A 118 -8.96 -6.96 3.86
C VAL A 118 -7.50 -6.65 4.16
N TYR A 119 -6.94 -5.64 3.51
CA TYR A 119 -5.56 -5.21 3.77
C TYR A 119 -5.35 -4.83 5.25
N ASN A 120 -6.25 -4.03 5.80
CA ASN A 120 -6.12 -3.51 7.16
C ASN A 120 -6.41 -4.54 8.25
N MET A 121 -7.51 -5.29 8.12
CA MET A 121 -8.00 -6.15 9.21
C MET A 121 -7.92 -7.64 8.95
N GLY A 122 -7.49 -8.03 7.75
CA GLY A 122 -7.43 -9.43 7.32
C GLY A 122 -8.76 -9.92 6.72
N GLU A 123 -8.66 -10.97 5.91
CA GLU A 123 -9.78 -11.52 5.15
C GLU A 123 -10.90 -12.03 6.04
N SER A 124 -10.56 -12.77 7.09
CA SER A 124 -11.55 -13.37 8.00
C SER A 124 -12.40 -12.30 8.71
N THR A 125 -11.76 -11.26 9.24
CA THR A 125 -12.44 -10.16 9.92
C THR A 125 -13.30 -9.35 8.95
N ALA A 126 -12.78 -9.04 7.76
CA ALA A 126 -13.52 -8.33 6.74
C ALA A 126 -14.79 -9.08 6.33
N LYS A 127 -14.68 -10.39 6.08
CA LYS A 127 -15.83 -11.23 5.71
C LYS A 127 -16.91 -11.28 6.79
N LYS A 128 -16.53 -11.26 8.07
CA LYS A 128 -17.51 -11.18 9.17
C LYS A 128 -18.30 -9.87 9.15
N LEU A 129 -17.66 -8.77 8.78
CA LEU A 129 -18.35 -7.48 8.63
C LEU A 129 -19.25 -7.47 7.40
N TRP A 130 -18.77 -8.01 6.27
CA TRP A 130 -19.58 -8.10 5.06
C TRP A 130 -20.85 -8.96 5.27
N ALA A 131 -20.75 -10.01 6.06
CA ALA A 131 -21.91 -10.83 6.43
C ALA A 131 -22.97 -10.06 7.23
N LYS A 132 -22.62 -8.89 7.78
CA LYS A 132 -23.51 -7.94 8.46
C LYS A 132 -23.85 -6.71 7.61
N ASP A 133 -23.63 -6.79 6.29
CA ASP A 133 -23.82 -5.70 5.34
C ASP A 133 -22.95 -4.46 5.62
N ILE A 134 -21.77 -4.66 6.23
CA ILE A 134 -20.79 -3.58 6.48
C ILE A 134 -19.66 -3.71 5.47
N TYR A 135 -19.66 -2.85 4.44
CA TYR A 135 -18.74 -2.91 3.30
C TYR A 135 -17.75 -1.74 3.24
N SER A 136 -17.63 -0.97 4.29
CA SER A 136 -16.59 0.05 4.45
C SER A 136 -16.19 0.16 5.91
N SER A 137 -15.04 0.77 6.16
CA SER A 137 -14.52 1.07 7.49
C SER A 137 -14.00 2.51 7.52
N ALA A 138 -13.75 3.05 8.72
CA ALA A 138 -13.09 4.36 8.85
C ALA A 138 -11.77 4.37 8.08
N TYR A 139 -10.95 3.33 8.23
CA TYR A 139 -9.69 3.16 7.51
C TYR A 139 -9.89 3.22 5.98
N SER A 140 -10.80 2.41 5.44
CA SER A 140 -11.00 2.36 3.99
C SER A 140 -11.50 3.68 3.40
N ARG A 141 -12.43 4.34 4.09
CA ARG A 141 -12.95 5.64 3.67
C ARG A 141 -11.88 6.74 3.71
N GLU A 142 -11.07 6.76 4.76
CA GLU A 142 -9.97 7.73 4.90
C GLU A 142 -8.93 7.56 3.79
N VAL A 143 -8.51 6.35 3.50
CA VAL A 143 -7.55 6.06 2.43
C VAL A 143 -8.11 6.47 1.07
N ILE A 144 -9.35 6.10 0.76
CA ILE A 144 -10.00 6.45 -0.51
C ILE A 144 -10.13 7.97 -0.66
N THR A 145 -10.58 8.66 0.37
CA THR A 145 -10.72 10.11 0.36
C THR A 145 -9.38 10.80 0.14
N ARG A 146 -8.35 10.36 0.86
CA ARG A 146 -7.01 10.93 0.70
C ARG A 146 -6.42 10.66 -0.68
N ALA A 147 -6.65 9.47 -1.22
CA ALA A 147 -6.22 9.12 -2.58
C ALA A 147 -6.88 10.03 -3.63
N GLN A 148 -8.16 10.34 -3.47
CA GLN A 148 -8.88 11.27 -4.35
C GLN A 148 -8.32 12.68 -4.26
N GLU A 149 -8.02 13.18 -3.06
CA GLU A 149 -7.38 14.48 -2.84
C GLU A 149 -6.01 14.55 -3.53
N LEU A 150 -5.16 13.55 -3.31
CA LEU A 150 -3.84 13.47 -3.94
C LEU A 150 -3.94 13.45 -5.47
N ARG A 151 -4.87 12.68 -6.02
CA ARG A 151 -5.09 12.64 -7.47
C ARG A 151 -5.48 14.00 -8.02
N GLN A 152 -6.37 14.72 -7.34
CA GLN A 152 -6.77 16.05 -7.75
C GLN A 152 -5.62 17.05 -7.66
N GLU A 153 -4.90 17.07 -6.53
CA GLU A 153 -3.79 17.99 -6.30
C GLU A 153 -2.64 17.79 -7.30
N LEU A 154 -2.33 16.53 -7.62
CA LEU A 154 -1.15 16.20 -8.43
C LEU A 154 -1.44 16.10 -9.93
N THR A 155 -2.69 16.03 -10.36
CA THR A 155 -3.06 15.95 -11.77
C THR A 155 -3.66 17.24 -12.34
N GLN A 156 -3.91 18.26 -11.51
CA GLN A 156 -4.30 19.59 -11.96
C GLN A 156 -3.06 20.34 -12.43
N GLU A 157 -2.91 20.52 -13.75
CA GLU A 157 -2.06 21.49 -14.42
C GLU A 157 -2.93 22.54 -15.11
#